data_bb80b272a6257d2821de479fac45ebbc
#
_entry.id   bb80b272a6257d2821de479fac45ebbc
#
_cell.length_a   1.000
_cell.length_b   1.000
_cell.length_c   1.000
_cell.angle_alpha   90.00
_cell.angle_beta   90.00
_cell.angle_gamma   90.00
#
_symmetry.space_group_name_H-M   'P 1'
#
loop_
_entity.id
_entity.type
_entity.pdbx_description
1 polymer ?
#
loop_
_entity_poly.entity_id
_entity_poly.type
_entity_poly.pdbx_seq_one_letter_code
_entity_poly.pdbx_strand_id
1 'polypeptide(L)'
;MTTVAVIPAAGSGERLGAGKPKAFVQLGGRTLLERTLAGLQDSGAVDAVVVAVPADRTDEAKLILGADTTVLAGGSSRTESVRRALTAVGTPELLLIHDAARALTPPAMIARVVAALREGHQAVVPALPVADTIKAVDANSMVIATPERAGLRAVQTPQGFHTELLLRAYQRSESASESADVTDDAAMVENLGAQVFVVDGDPMAFKITTALDLVLAEAVVNR
;
A
#
# COMPACT_ATOMS: atom_id res chain seq x y z
N MET A 1 1.02 -4.49 21.41
CA MET A 1 0.55 -3.50 20.39
C MET A 1 -0.18 -4.26 19.31
N THR A 2 -1.49 -4.01 19.18
CA THR A 2 -2.30 -4.58 18.10
C THR A 2 -2.06 -3.85 16.79
N THR A 3 -1.87 -4.62 15.73
CA THR A 3 -1.57 -4.12 14.38
C THR A 3 -2.66 -4.57 13.40
N VAL A 4 -3.32 -3.63 12.74
CA VAL A 4 -4.29 -3.92 11.68
C VAL A 4 -3.77 -3.45 10.34
N ALA A 5 -3.88 -4.29 9.32
CA ALA A 5 -3.55 -3.92 7.95
C ALA A 5 -4.81 -3.56 7.15
N VAL A 6 -4.72 -2.53 6.34
CA VAL A 6 -5.75 -2.09 5.38
C VAL A 6 -5.23 -2.32 3.97
N ILE A 7 -6.00 -3.03 3.14
CA ILE A 7 -5.70 -3.26 1.72
C ILE A 7 -6.71 -2.50 0.85
N PRO A 8 -6.36 -1.31 0.30
CA PRO A 8 -7.19 -0.64 -0.69
C PRO A 8 -7.08 -1.35 -2.04
N ALA A 9 -8.12 -2.12 -2.40
CA ALA A 9 -8.16 -3.02 -3.55
C ALA A 9 -9.30 -2.71 -4.53
N ALA A 10 -9.92 -1.51 -4.45
CA ALA A 10 -11.08 -1.13 -5.27
C ALA A 10 -10.73 -0.58 -6.67
N GLY A 11 -9.44 -0.44 -7.02
CA GLY A 11 -9.04 0.11 -8.31
C GLY A 11 -9.33 -0.82 -9.49
N SER A 12 -9.76 -0.24 -10.64
CA SER A 12 -10.09 -0.97 -11.86
C SER A 12 -8.90 -1.76 -12.46
N GLY A 13 -7.69 -1.22 -12.34
CA GLY A 13 -6.49 -1.89 -12.86
C GLY A 13 -6.35 -1.84 -14.39
N GLU A 14 -6.94 -0.84 -15.07
CA GLU A 14 -6.94 -0.68 -16.53
C GLU A 14 -5.57 -0.83 -17.18
N ARG A 15 -4.53 -0.27 -16.57
CA ARG A 15 -3.14 -0.35 -17.08
C ARG A 15 -2.58 -1.79 -17.17
N LEU A 16 -3.19 -2.74 -16.45
CA LEU A 16 -2.80 -4.15 -16.51
C LEU A 16 -3.43 -4.88 -17.70
N GLY A 17 -4.53 -4.34 -18.28
CA GLY A 17 -5.20 -4.89 -19.43
C GLY A 17 -5.90 -6.24 -19.22
N ALA A 18 -6.14 -6.64 -17.97
CA ALA A 18 -6.63 -7.98 -17.62
C ALA A 18 -8.16 -8.12 -17.67
N GLY A 19 -8.91 -7.08 -18.04
CA GLY A 19 -10.39 -7.11 -18.16
C GLY A 19 -11.15 -7.29 -16.83
N LYS A 20 -10.47 -7.22 -15.70
CA LYS A 20 -11.03 -7.34 -14.34
C LYS A 20 -10.24 -6.48 -13.34
N PRO A 21 -10.82 -6.14 -12.17
CA PRO A 21 -10.13 -5.37 -11.15
C PRO A 21 -8.80 -6.03 -10.77
N LYS A 22 -7.73 -5.21 -10.67
CA LYS A 22 -6.35 -5.69 -10.52
C LYS A 22 -6.17 -6.69 -9.38
N ALA A 23 -6.79 -6.45 -8.23
CA ALA A 23 -6.68 -7.29 -7.05
C ALA A 23 -7.12 -8.76 -7.30
N PHE A 24 -8.02 -8.97 -8.28
CA PHE A 24 -8.56 -10.28 -8.66
C PHE A 24 -7.82 -10.94 -9.84
N VAL A 25 -6.75 -10.32 -10.33
CA VAL A 25 -5.90 -10.93 -11.36
C VAL A 25 -5.13 -12.10 -10.76
N GLN A 26 -5.10 -13.21 -11.49
CA GLN A 26 -4.41 -14.44 -11.08
C GLN A 26 -2.90 -14.30 -11.28
N LEU A 27 -2.15 -14.83 -10.34
CA LEU A 27 -0.71 -14.97 -10.36
C LEU A 27 -0.34 -16.33 -9.75
N GLY A 28 0.09 -17.28 -10.55
CA GLY A 28 0.43 -18.63 -10.10
C GLY A 28 -0.72 -19.30 -9.32
N GLY A 29 -1.94 -19.30 -9.87
CA GLY A 29 -3.10 -19.98 -9.30
C GLY A 29 -3.80 -19.28 -8.12
N ARG A 30 -3.30 -18.13 -7.65
CA ARG A 30 -3.92 -17.30 -6.59
C ARG A 30 -4.07 -15.87 -7.08
N THR A 31 -5.07 -15.15 -6.61
CA THR A 31 -5.23 -13.72 -6.93
C THR A 31 -4.11 -12.89 -6.28
N LEU A 32 -3.85 -11.68 -6.82
CA LEU A 32 -2.93 -10.75 -6.18
C LEU A 32 -3.38 -10.43 -4.75
N LEU A 33 -4.69 -10.36 -4.52
CA LEU A 33 -5.27 -10.08 -3.22
C LEU A 33 -5.01 -11.22 -2.22
N GLU A 34 -5.21 -12.49 -2.60
CA GLU A 34 -4.89 -13.65 -1.76
C GLU A 34 -3.41 -13.72 -1.39
N ARG A 35 -2.52 -13.41 -2.35
CA ARG A 35 -1.08 -13.38 -2.09
C ARG A 35 -0.70 -12.27 -1.13
N THR A 36 -1.29 -11.08 -1.30
CA THR A 36 -1.07 -9.94 -0.40
C THR A 36 -1.53 -10.26 1.02
N LEU A 37 -2.72 -10.86 1.16
CA LEU A 37 -3.23 -11.29 2.46
C LEU A 37 -2.30 -12.32 3.11
N ALA A 38 -1.88 -13.34 2.35
CA ALA A 38 -0.96 -14.36 2.86
C ALA A 38 0.36 -13.75 3.34
N GLY A 39 0.98 -12.83 2.57
CA GLY A 39 2.22 -12.16 3.00
C GLY A 39 2.06 -11.38 4.31
N LEU A 40 0.91 -10.71 4.52
CA LEU A 40 0.60 -10.03 5.78
C LEU A 40 0.46 -11.03 6.94
N GLN A 41 -0.27 -12.12 6.75
CA GLN A 41 -0.45 -13.18 7.76
C GLN A 41 0.86 -13.89 8.08
N ASP A 42 1.63 -14.27 7.05
CA ASP A 42 2.91 -14.96 7.19
C ASP A 42 3.98 -14.09 7.88
N SER A 43 3.79 -12.76 7.92
CA SER A 43 4.70 -11.87 8.66
C SER A 43 4.67 -12.08 10.17
N GLY A 44 3.59 -12.65 10.70
CA GLY A 44 3.36 -12.79 12.14
C GLY A 44 3.28 -11.46 12.91
N ALA A 45 3.20 -10.33 12.18
CA ALA A 45 3.22 -8.99 12.76
C ALA A 45 1.87 -8.25 12.66
N VAL A 46 0.88 -8.87 12.00
CA VAL A 46 -0.46 -8.30 11.73
C VAL A 46 -1.52 -9.18 12.40
N ASP A 47 -2.35 -8.56 13.24
CA ASP A 47 -3.39 -9.26 14.02
C ASP A 47 -4.72 -9.38 13.28
N ALA A 48 -5.04 -8.40 12.40
CA ALA A 48 -6.25 -8.41 11.58
C ALA A 48 -6.06 -7.67 10.25
N VAL A 49 -6.89 -8.00 9.28
CA VAL A 49 -6.84 -7.36 7.94
C VAL A 49 -8.23 -6.87 7.53
N VAL A 50 -8.28 -5.64 7.03
CA VAL A 50 -9.46 -5.01 6.45
C VAL A 50 -9.19 -4.77 4.97
N VAL A 51 -10.09 -5.23 4.10
CA VAL A 51 -9.93 -5.15 2.64
C VAL A 51 -11.07 -4.35 2.03
N ALA A 52 -10.73 -3.31 1.26
CA ALA A 52 -11.68 -2.50 0.52
C ALA A 52 -11.63 -2.86 -0.97
N VAL A 53 -12.69 -3.51 -1.49
CA VAL A 53 -12.81 -3.99 -2.88
C VAL A 53 -13.91 -3.25 -3.65
N PRO A 54 -14.03 -3.39 -4.99
CA PRO A 54 -15.20 -2.88 -5.70
C PRO A 54 -16.50 -3.41 -5.09
N ALA A 55 -17.56 -2.59 -5.05
CA ALA A 55 -18.81 -2.94 -4.37
C ALA A 55 -19.46 -4.21 -4.92
N ASP A 56 -19.34 -4.45 -6.23
CA ASP A 56 -19.84 -5.63 -6.94
C ASP A 56 -18.99 -6.89 -6.74
N ARG A 57 -17.87 -6.80 -6.03
CA ARG A 57 -16.92 -7.89 -5.77
C ARG A 57 -16.77 -8.25 -4.29
N THR A 58 -17.56 -7.66 -3.42
CA THR A 58 -17.45 -7.92 -1.97
C THR A 58 -17.70 -9.38 -1.62
N ASP A 59 -18.68 -10.03 -2.24
CA ASP A 59 -19.01 -11.43 -1.94
C ASP A 59 -17.95 -12.39 -2.50
N GLU A 60 -17.43 -12.12 -3.70
CA GLU A 60 -16.28 -12.86 -4.26
C GLU A 60 -15.07 -12.73 -3.34
N ALA A 61 -14.76 -11.51 -2.86
CA ALA A 61 -13.64 -11.27 -1.96
C ALA A 61 -13.81 -12.02 -0.62
N LYS A 62 -15.00 -12.02 -0.01
CA LYS A 62 -15.28 -12.80 1.21
C LYS A 62 -15.07 -14.29 0.99
N LEU A 63 -15.49 -14.80 -0.18
CA LEU A 63 -15.35 -16.21 -0.50
C LEU A 63 -13.88 -16.63 -0.60
N ILE A 64 -13.04 -15.83 -1.26
CA ILE A 64 -11.64 -16.18 -1.49
C ILE A 64 -10.72 -15.87 -0.31
N LEU A 65 -11.07 -14.89 0.55
CA LEU A 65 -10.24 -14.47 1.68
C LEU A 65 -10.61 -15.14 3.01
N GLY A 66 -11.80 -15.75 3.08
CA GLY A 66 -12.30 -16.43 4.28
C GLY A 66 -12.92 -15.49 5.32
N ALA A 67 -13.49 -16.10 6.38
CA ALA A 67 -14.29 -15.39 7.38
C ALA A 67 -13.49 -14.49 8.33
N ASP A 68 -12.20 -14.74 8.48
CA ASP A 68 -11.32 -14.00 9.40
C ASP A 68 -10.85 -12.65 8.83
N THR A 69 -11.22 -12.36 7.57
CA THR A 69 -10.87 -11.11 6.89
C THR A 69 -12.09 -10.21 6.77
N THR A 70 -12.00 -8.98 7.29
CA THR A 70 -13.05 -7.98 7.12
C THR A 70 -13.03 -7.43 5.70
N VAL A 71 -14.12 -7.61 4.95
CA VAL A 71 -14.26 -7.12 3.57
C VAL A 71 -15.38 -6.10 3.49
N LEU A 72 -15.10 -4.95 2.85
CA LEU A 72 -16.06 -3.87 2.62
C LEU A 72 -15.95 -3.28 1.21
N ALA A 73 -16.97 -2.53 0.82
CA ALA A 73 -16.96 -1.80 -0.44
C ALA A 73 -16.03 -0.58 -0.34
N GLY A 74 -15.05 -0.51 -1.22
CA GLY A 74 -14.16 0.64 -1.37
C GLY A 74 -14.85 1.86 -1.97
N GLY A 75 -14.11 2.94 -2.10
CA GLY A 75 -14.57 4.20 -2.70
C GLY A 75 -14.12 4.37 -4.15
N SER A 76 -14.39 5.56 -4.69
CA SER A 76 -14.03 5.97 -6.06
C SER A 76 -12.53 6.22 -6.24
N SER A 77 -11.80 6.42 -5.15
CA SER A 77 -10.36 6.62 -5.12
C SER A 77 -9.67 5.71 -4.10
N ARG A 78 -8.32 5.62 -4.19
CA ARG A 78 -7.51 4.90 -3.19
C ARG A 78 -7.71 5.52 -1.80
N THR A 79 -7.64 6.83 -1.69
CA THR A 79 -7.82 7.57 -0.44
C THR A 79 -9.21 7.33 0.16
N GLU A 80 -10.27 7.37 -0.64
CA GLU A 80 -11.63 7.08 -0.17
C GLU A 80 -11.77 5.62 0.29
N SER A 81 -11.14 4.68 -0.41
CA SER A 81 -11.15 3.27 -0.03
C SER A 81 -10.46 3.04 1.32
N VAL A 82 -9.31 3.67 1.56
CA VAL A 82 -8.64 3.62 2.87
C VAL A 82 -9.52 4.26 3.93
N ARG A 83 -10.10 5.45 3.68
CA ARG A 83 -10.98 6.13 4.63
C ARG A 83 -12.16 5.25 5.06
N ARG A 84 -12.84 4.60 4.12
CA ARG A 84 -13.91 3.64 4.44
C ARG A 84 -13.40 2.48 5.27
N ALA A 85 -12.23 1.94 4.94
CA ALA A 85 -11.64 0.86 5.71
C ALA A 85 -11.28 1.29 7.15
N LEU A 86 -10.81 2.52 7.35
CA LEU A 86 -10.50 3.07 8.67
C LEU A 86 -11.71 3.11 9.61
N THR A 87 -12.93 3.13 9.10
CA THR A 87 -14.15 3.04 9.96
C THR A 87 -14.39 1.62 10.50
N ALA A 88 -13.73 0.60 9.93
CA ALA A 88 -13.91 -0.80 10.28
C ALA A 88 -12.72 -1.43 11.02
N VAL A 89 -11.62 -0.67 11.23
CA VAL A 89 -10.40 -1.21 11.87
C VAL A 89 -10.49 -1.35 13.40
N GLY A 90 -11.54 -0.82 14.03
CA GLY A 90 -11.60 -0.75 15.49
C GLY A 90 -10.60 0.25 16.07
N THR A 91 -9.92 -0.14 17.14
CA THR A 91 -8.97 0.72 17.89
C THR A 91 -7.58 0.07 18.02
N PRO A 92 -6.91 -0.31 16.91
CA PRO A 92 -5.55 -0.84 16.97
C PRO A 92 -4.57 0.28 17.37
N GLU A 93 -3.41 -0.09 17.88
CA GLU A 93 -2.32 0.86 18.14
C GLU A 93 -1.58 1.23 16.86
N LEU A 94 -1.44 0.26 15.95
CA LEU A 94 -0.71 0.40 14.69
C LEU A 94 -1.59 0.08 13.49
N LEU A 95 -1.44 0.86 12.44
CA LEU A 95 -2.07 0.65 11.14
C LEU A 95 -1.03 0.48 10.05
N LEU A 96 -1.24 -0.49 9.18
CA LEU A 96 -0.49 -0.67 7.94
C LEU A 96 -1.42 -0.42 6.75
N ILE A 97 -0.99 0.40 5.79
CA ILE A 97 -1.69 0.56 4.51
C ILE A 97 -0.87 -0.16 3.44
N HIS A 98 -1.44 -1.20 2.82
CA HIS A 98 -0.70 -2.06 1.90
C HIS A 98 -1.42 -2.24 0.55
N ASP A 99 -0.72 -1.94 -0.54
CA ASP A 99 -1.26 -2.07 -1.89
C ASP A 99 -1.40 -3.55 -2.30
N ALA A 100 -2.60 -4.00 -2.68
CA ALA A 100 -2.85 -5.33 -3.24
C ALA A 100 -1.97 -5.65 -4.48
N ALA A 101 -1.47 -4.63 -5.16
CA ALA A 101 -0.58 -4.75 -6.30
C ALA A 101 0.88 -5.13 -5.94
N ARG A 102 1.25 -5.17 -4.66
CA ARG A 102 2.55 -5.63 -4.18
C ARG A 102 2.47 -7.04 -3.60
N ALA A 103 1.87 -7.91 -4.38
CA ALA A 103 1.48 -9.26 -3.97
C ALA A 103 2.64 -10.22 -3.64
N LEU A 104 3.87 -9.82 -3.92
CA LEU A 104 5.09 -10.60 -3.65
C LEU A 104 5.94 -9.94 -2.55
N THR A 105 5.38 -9.02 -1.77
CA THR A 105 6.09 -8.39 -0.64
C THR A 105 6.51 -9.45 0.38
N PRO A 106 7.81 -9.58 0.69
CA PRO A 106 8.28 -10.57 1.65
C PRO A 106 7.74 -10.30 3.06
N PRO A 107 7.30 -11.34 3.79
CA PRO A 107 6.85 -11.22 5.18
C PRO A 107 7.87 -10.50 6.10
N ALA A 108 9.16 -10.74 5.90
CA ALA A 108 10.23 -10.09 6.66
C ALA A 108 10.25 -8.56 6.49
N MET A 109 9.90 -8.04 5.31
CA MET A 109 9.80 -6.58 5.09
C MET A 109 8.61 -5.99 5.86
N ILE A 110 7.47 -6.68 5.89
CA ILE A 110 6.29 -6.28 6.66
C ILE A 110 6.63 -6.22 8.15
N ALA A 111 7.25 -7.29 8.67
CA ALA A 111 7.68 -7.35 10.06
C ALA A 111 8.67 -6.23 10.43
N ARG A 112 9.58 -5.85 9.52
CA ARG A 112 10.53 -4.74 9.71
C ARG A 112 9.84 -3.39 9.88
N VAL A 113 8.79 -3.12 9.09
CA VAL A 113 7.98 -1.90 9.24
C VAL A 113 7.32 -1.85 10.61
N VAL A 114 6.71 -2.96 11.06
CA VAL A 114 6.06 -3.04 12.38
C VAL A 114 7.08 -2.93 13.51
N ALA A 115 8.27 -3.53 13.37
CA ALA A 115 9.33 -3.42 14.37
C ALA A 115 9.77 -1.97 14.59
N ALA A 116 10.01 -1.21 13.51
CA ALA A 116 10.38 0.20 13.61
C ALA A 116 9.29 1.07 14.27
N LEU A 117 7.99 0.78 14.02
CA LEU A 117 6.90 1.45 14.74
C LEU A 117 6.94 1.12 16.24
N ARG A 118 7.21 -0.13 16.61
CA ARG A 118 7.32 -0.57 18.01
C ARG A 118 8.54 0.01 18.71
N GLU A 119 9.58 0.41 17.98
CA GLU A 119 10.76 1.14 18.45
C GLU A 119 10.47 2.63 18.69
N GLY A 120 9.26 3.12 18.36
CA GLY A 120 8.80 4.47 18.67
C GLY A 120 8.71 5.42 17.49
N HIS A 121 9.00 4.97 16.27
CA HIS A 121 8.76 5.77 15.07
C HIS A 121 7.27 5.92 14.82
N GLN A 122 6.77 7.16 14.61
CA GLN A 122 5.34 7.44 14.46
C GLN A 122 4.78 7.07 13.10
N ALA A 123 5.61 7.12 12.06
CA ALA A 123 5.31 6.74 10.68
C ALA A 123 6.53 6.08 10.05
N VAL A 124 6.35 4.99 9.32
CA VAL A 124 7.43 4.18 8.73
C VAL A 124 7.07 3.76 7.31
N VAL A 125 7.98 3.93 6.38
CA VAL A 125 7.84 3.46 5.00
C VAL A 125 9.04 2.61 4.58
N PRO A 126 8.83 1.48 3.91
CA PRO A 126 9.92 0.75 3.28
C PRO A 126 10.26 1.40 1.94
N ALA A 127 11.55 1.49 1.63
CA ALA A 127 11.96 2.09 0.36
C ALA A 127 13.26 1.51 -0.18
N LEU A 128 13.43 1.62 -1.50
CA LEU A 128 14.65 1.26 -2.21
C LEU A 128 15.44 2.50 -2.64
N PRO A 129 16.76 2.43 -2.72
CA PRO A 129 17.56 3.44 -3.39
C PRO A 129 17.10 3.60 -4.85
N VAL A 130 17.16 4.82 -5.38
CA VAL A 130 16.89 5.08 -6.79
C VAL A 130 18.10 4.72 -7.63
N ALA A 131 17.95 3.76 -8.56
CA ALA A 131 19.04 3.29 -9.42
C ALA A 131 19.32 4.24 -10.59
N ASP A 132 18.26 4.80 -11.18
CA ASP A 132 18.36 5.65 -12.37
C ASP A 132 18.64 7.12 -12.03
N THR A 133 19.10 7.87 -13.03
CA THR A 133 19.19 9.33 -12.94
C THR A 133 17.79 9.93 -13.05
N ILE A 134 17.38 10.72 -12.06
CA ILE A 134 16.08 11.40 -12.04
C ILE A 134 16.24 12.81 -12.59
N LYS A 135 15.32 13.20 -13.47
CA LYS A 135 15.20 14.56 -14.00
C LYS A 135 13.88 15.17 -13.52
N ALA A 136 13.95 16.35 -12.92
CA ALA A 136 12.78 17.18 -12.75
C ALA A 136 12.53 17.95 -14.07
N VAL A 137 11.28 17.98 -14.52
CA VAL A 137 10.89 18.65 -15.77
C VAL A 137 9.76 19.64 -15.52
N ASP A 138 9.67 20.68 -16.35
CA ASP A 138 8.54 21.62 -16.34
C ASP A 138 7.37 21.09 -17.17
N ALA A 139 6.29 21.91 -17.29
CA ALA A 139 5.09 21.58 -18.07
C ALA A 139 5.34 21.38 -19.57
N ASN A 140 6.48 21.89 -20.10
CA ASN A 140 6.89 21.75 -21.50
C ASN A 140 7.87 20.59 -21.71
N SER A 141 8.04 19.72 -20.71
CA SER A 141 8.98 18.59 -20.72
C SER A 141 10.46 19.03 -20.78
N MET A 142 10.78 20.26 -20.44
CA MET A 142 12.17 20.73 -20.37
C MET A 142 12.77 20.40 -19.01
N VAL A 143 14.00 19.88 -19.00
CA VAL A 143 14.72 19.54 -17.77
C VAL A 143 15.05 20.81 -16.99
N ILE A 144 14.56 20.92 -15.75
CA ILE A 144 14.81 22.04 -14.84
C ILE A 144 15.80 21.70 -13.73
N ALA A 145 15.94 20.41 -13.37
CA ALA A 145 16.89 19.96 -12.36
C ALA A 145 17.28 18.50 -12.53
N THR A 146 18.40 18.13 -11.96
CA THR A 146 18.83 16.73 -11.76
C THR A 146 19.07 16.54 -10.26
N PRO A 147 18.07 16.08 -9.49
CA PRO A 147 18.24 15.84 -8.05
C PRO A 147 19.37 14.85 -7.76
N GLU A 148 20.09 15.06 -6.67
CA GLU A 148 21.08 14.11 -6.20
C GLU A 148 20.38 12.83 -5.72
N ARG A 149 20.61 11.72 -6.42
CA ARG A 149 19.92 10.45 -6.17
C ARG A 149 20.30 9.78 -4.85
N ALA A 150 21.44 10.14 -4.26
CA ALA A 150 21.86 9.56 -2.97
C ALA A 150 20.84 9.79 -1.85
N GLY A 151 20.13 10.94 -1.89
CA GLY A 151 19.05 11.28 -0.97
C GLY A 151 17.66 10.79 -1.38
N LEU A 152 17.49 10.23 -2.60
CA LEU A 152 16.17 9.79 -3.10
C LEU A 152 15.89 8.34 -2.75
N ARG A 153 14.62 8.06 -2.48
CA ARG A 153 14.12 6.71 -2.20
C ARG A 153 12.84 6.44 -3.00
N ALA A 154 12.75 5.25 -3.57
CA ALA A 154 11.52 4.73 -4.19
C ALA A 154 10.69 4.03 -3.12
N VAL A 155 9.62 4.69 -2.64
CA VAL A 155 8.80 4.22 -1.55
C VAL A 155 7.94 3.03 -1.97
N GLN A 156 7.81 2.07 -1.06
CA GLN A 156 6.99 0.89 -1.23
C GLN A 156 5.89 0.85 -0.16
N THR A 157 5.11 -0.24 -0.10
CA THR A 157 4.16 -0.54 0.97
C THR A 157 4.38 -1.96 1.50
N PRO A 158 4.00 -2.26 2.78
CA PRO A 158 3.10 -1.48 3.62
C PRO A 158 3.75 -0.21 4.15
N GLN A 159 2.96 0.86 4.22
CA GLN A 159 3.28 2.05 5.00
C GLN A 159 2.65 1.91 6.37
N GLY A 160 3.43 2.11 7.42
CA GLY A 160 3.01 1.87 8.79
C GLY A 160 2.90 3.15 9.60
N PHE A 161 1.91 3.22 10.49
CA PHE A 161 1.60 4.42 11.26
C PHE A 161 1.08 4.07 12.65
N HIS A 162 1.35 4.93 13.63
CA HIS A 162 0.52 4.99 14.82
C HIS A 162 -0.88 5.47 14.43
N THR A 163 -1.91 4.77 14.91
CA THR A 163 -3.31 4.95 14.50
C THR A 163 -3.79 6.38 14.64
N GLU A 164 -3.54 7.02 15.78
CA GLU A 164 -3.97 8.40 16.01
C GLU A 164 -3.39 9.40 15.00
N LEU A 165 -2.12 9.20 14.60
CA LEU A 165 -1.47 10.07 13.64
C LEU A 165 -2.13 9.94 12.25
N LEU A 166 -2.36 8.70 11.79
CA LEU A 166 -2.99 8.47 10.49
C LEU A 166 -4.42 8.98 10.45
N LEU A 167 -5.21 8.74 11.50
CA LEU A 167 -6.60 9.23 11.59
C LEU A 167 -6.65 10.76 11.52
N ARG A 168 -5.76 11.46 12.24
CA ARG A 168 -5.65 12.92 12.16
C ARG A 168 -5.29 13.40 10.74
N ALA A 169 -4.39 12.69 10.06
CA ALA A 169 -3.99 13.02 8.69
C ALA A 169 -5.18 12.93 7.72
N TYR A 170 -5.97 11.86 7.82
CA TYR A 170 -7.18 11.68 7.04
C TYR A 170 -8.27 12.71 7.35
N GLN A 171 -8.50 13.04 8.61
CA GLN A 171 -9.45 14.09 9.03
C GLN A 171 -9.07 15.48 8.47
N ARG A 172 -7.78 15.82 8.53
CA ARG A 172 -7.30 17.10 7.98
C ARG A 172 -7.47 17.16 6.45
N SER A 173 -7.21 16.07 5.74
CA SER A 173 -7.36 16.03 4.28
C SER A 173 -8.82 16.20 3.82
N GLU A 174 -9.80 15.85 4.65
CA GLU A 174 -11.23 16.11 4.39
C GLU A 174 -11.60 17.58 4.53
N SER A 175 -10.97 18.28 5.48
CA SER A 175 -11.26 19.68 5.78
C SER A 175 -10.59 20.64 4.81
N ALA A 176 -9.51 20.24 4.16
CA ALA A 176 -8.82 20.99 3.15
C ALA A 176 -9.54 20.82 1.80
N SER A 177 -10.12 21.89 1.26
CA SER A 177 -10.68 21.92 -0.12
C SER A 177 -9.64 21.67 -1.21
N GLU A 178 -8.39 21.51 -0.85
CA GLU A 178 -7.28 21.16 -1.71
C GLU A 178 -7.15 19.63 -1.75
N SER A 179 -7.72 19.03 -2.80
CA SER A 179 -7.24 17.76 -3.31
C SER A 179 -5.83 17.99 -3.89
N ALA A 180 -4.84 18.31 -3.05
CA ALA A 180 -3.47 18.09 -3.41
C ALA A 180 -3.37 16.61 -3.79
N ASP A 181 -2.81 16.30 -4.94
CA ASP A 181 -2.56 14.94 -5.41
C ASP A 181 -1.66 14.21 -4.39
N VAL A 182 -2.29 13.75 -3.30
CA VAL A 182 -1.59 12.99 -2.27
C VAL A 182 -1.32 11.62 -2.85
N THR A 183 -0.08 11.36 -3.18
CA THR A 183 0.35 10.15 -3.88
C THR A 183 0.35 8.91 -3.00
N ASP A 184 0.51 9.08 -1.67
CA ASP A 184 0.52 8.00 -0.69
C ASP A 184 0.09 8.48 0.71
N ASP A 185 -0.01 7.54 1.68
CA ASP A 185 -0.48 7.84 3.04
C ASP A 185 0.59 8.58 3.86
N ALA A 186 1.87 8.35 3.56
CA ALA A 186 2.98 9.03 4.21
C ALA A 186 2.97 10.53 3.91
N ALA A 187 2.67 10.95 2.69
CA ALA A 187 2.57 12.35 2.32
C ALA A 187 1.45 13.09 3.12
N MET A 188 0.34 12.40 3.45
CA MET A 188 -0.69 12.99 4.33
C MET A 188 -0.15 13.28 5.73
N VAL A 189 0.67 12.37 6.24
CA VAL A 189 1.28 12.49 7.57
C VAL A 189 2.37 13.58 7.58
N GLU A 190 3.16 13.67 6.51
CA GLU A 190 4.16 14.73 6.31
C GLU A 190 3.49 16.11 6.27
N ASN A 191 2.32 16.25 5.65
CA ASN A 191 1.53 17.49 5.63
C ASN A 191 1.02 17.91 7.03
N LEU A 192 1.05 17.04 8.04
CA LEU A 192 0.84 17.37 9.44
C LEU A 192 2.14 17.87 10.14
N GLY A 193 3.28 17.83 9.45
CA GLY A 193 4.59 18.14 10.02
C GLY A 193 5.21 16.96 10.79
N ALA A 194 4.65 15.75 10.69
CA ALA A 194 5.22 14.57 11.32
C ALA A 194 6.38 13.99 10.49
N GLN A 195 7.33 13.38 11.18
CA GLN A 195 8.47 12.73 10.53
C GLN A 195 8.11 11.32 10.08
N VAL A 196 8.54 10.95 8.88
CA VAL A 196 8.42 9.59 8.34
C VAL A 196 9.79 8.93 8.32
N PHE A 197 9.90 7.79 8.99
CA PHE A 197 11.14 7.00 9.05
C PHE A 197 11.20 6.01 7.88
N VAL A 198 12.37 5.85 7.28
CA VAL A 198 12.57 4.93 6.15
C VAL A 198 13.28 3.67 6.63
N VAL A 199 12.71 2.51 6.34
CA VAL A 199 13.37 1.20 6.49
C VAL A 199 13.73 0.63 5.13
N ASP A 200 14.64 -0.35 5.10
CA ASP A 200 15.01 -1.03 3.86
C ASP A 200 13.81 -1.74 3.23
N GLY A 201 13.53 -1.39 1.98
CA GLY A 201 12.56 -2.07 1.14
C GLY A 201 13.08 -3.40 0.60
N ASP A 202 12.32 -3.98 -0.33
CA ASP A 202 12.69 -5.24 -0.99
C ASP A 202 12.33 -5.20 -2.48
N PRO A 203 13.23 -5.61 -3.40
CA PRO A 203 12.92 -5.66 -4.83
C PRO A 203 11.69 -6.52 -5.16
N MET A 204 11.39 -7.55 -4.36
CA MET A 204 10.21 -8.40 -4.51
C MET A 204 8.90 -7.66 -4.21
N ALA A 205 8.95 -6.56 -3.46
CA ALA A 205 7.80 -5.70 -3.19
C ALA A 205 7.49 -4.72 -4.33
N PHE A 206 7.90 -5.02 -5.57
CA PHE A 206 7.56 -4.19 -6.73
C PHE A 206 6.04 -4.17 -6.98
N LYS A 207 5.56 -3.07 -7.57
CA LYS A 207 4.13 -2.87 -7.81
C LYS A 207 3.74 -3.44 -9.18
N ILE A 208 2.99 -4.51 -9.21
CA ILE A 208 2.45 -5.11 -10.44
C ILE A 208 1.41 -4.15 -11.02
N THR A 209 1.77 -3.40 -12.06
CA THR A 209 0.94 -2.32 -12.62
C THR A 209 0.70 -2.47 -14.11
N THR A 210 1.66 -3.03 -14.81
CA THR A 210 1.65 -3.26 -16.26
C THR A 210 1.68 -4.75 -16.59
N ALA A 211 1.44 -5.11 -17.85
CA ALA A 211 1.57 -6.49 -18.32
C ALA A 211 3.00 -7.02 -18.14
N LEU A 212 4.03 -6.17 -18.29
CA LEU A 212 5.42 -6.56 -18.07
C LEU A 212 5.69 -6.92 -16.61
N ASP A 213 5.11 -6.13 -15.67
CA ASP A 213 5.24 -6.45 -14.24
C ASP A 213 4.59 -7.79 -13.91
N LEU A 214 3.48 -8.13 -14.55
CA LEU A 214 2.80 -9.42 -14.35
C LEU A 214 3.66 -10.58 -14.88
N VAL A 215 4.25 -10.46 -16.07
CA VAL A 215 5.19 -11.46 -16.61
C VAL A 215 6.38 -11.67 -15.67
N LEU A 216 6.94 -10.57 -15.14
CA LEU A 216 8.02 -10.66 -14.15
C LEU A 216 7.55 -11.39 -12.88
N ALA A 217 6.37 -11.06 -12.38
CA ALA A 217 5.81 -11.71 -11.19
C ALA A 217 5.56 -13.21 -11.41
N GLU A 218 5.05 -13.60 -12.58
CA GLU A 218 4.87 -15.00 -12.97
C GLU A 218 6.19 -15.76 -13.03
N ALA A 219 7.24 -15.15 -13.60
CA ALA A 219 8.57 -15.74 -13.64
C ALA A 219 9.17 -15.97 -12.24
N VAL A 220 8.82 -15.11 -11.28
CA VAL A 220 9.23 -15.26 -9.87
C VAL A 220 8.48 -16.40 -9.17
N VAL A 221 7.16 -16.49 -9.38
CA VAL A 221 6.30 -17.47 -8.67
C VAL A 221 6.48 -18.88 -9.21
N ASN A 222 6.88 -19.05 -10.46
CA ASN A 222 7.05 -20.36 -11.12
C ASN A 222 8.48 -20.94 -10.98
N ARG A 223 9.33 -20.33 -10.16
CA ARG A 223 10.66 -20.88 -9.80
C ARG A 223 10.58 -21.83 -8.62
#